data_ee77717a094c939e162ffab2701df1c1
#
_entry.id   ee77717a094c939e162ffab2701df1c1
#
_cell.length_a   1.000
_cell.length_b   1.000
_cell.length_c   1.000
_cell.angle_alpha   90.00
_cell.angle_beta   90.00
_cell.angle_gamma   90.00
#
_symmetry.space_group_name_H-M   'P 1'
#
loop_
_entity.id
_entity.type
_entity.pdbx_description
1 polymer ?
#
loop_
_entity_poly.entity_id
_entity_poly.type
_entity_poly.pdbx_seq_one_letter_code
_entity_poly.pdbx_strand_id
1 'polypeptide(L)' 'MRKIYYVGIDIGSTASKTVVTGDKEMKFVLPTGWSSKETASEIASRLLDEGIDVKGEAVRVAATGYGRVAVDYADF' A
#
# COMPACT_ATOMS: atom_id res chain seq x y z
N MET A 1 -18.49 -13.35 -8.46
CA MET A 1 -17.13 -13.76 -8.08
C MET A 1 -16.48 -12.67 -7.24
N ARG A 2 -15.82 -13.04 -6.17
CA ARG A 2 -15.19 -12.07 -5.28
C ARG A 2 -13.88 -11.55 -5.90
N LYS A 3 -13.70 -10.25 -5.90
CA LYS A 3 -12.44 -9.64 -6.35
C LYS A 3 -11.43 -9.70 -5.22
N ILE A 4 -10.21 -10.10 -5.53
CA ILE A 4 -9.12 -10.21 -4.57
C ILE A 4 -7.95 -9.36 -5.06
N TYR A 5 -7.37 -8.59 -4.15
CA TYR A 5 -6.24 -7.73 -4.45
C TYR A 5 -5.07 -8.06 -3.52
N TYR A 6 -3.88 -8.06 -4.08
CA TYR A 6 -2.64 -8.20 -3.33
C TYR A 6 -1.86 -6.92 -3.49
N VAL A 7 -1.51 -6.30 -2.37
CA VAL A 7 -0.82 -5.01 -2.35
C VAL A 7 0.54 -5.18 -1.71
N GLY A 8 1.59 -4.80 -2.42
CA GLY A 8 2.94 -4.75 -1.90
C GLY A 8 3.37 -3.31 -1.73
N ILE A 9 3.84 -2.95 -0.56
CA ILE A 9 4.27 -1.60 -0.25
C ILE A 9 5.71 -1.63 0.26
N ASP A 10 6.57 -0.87 -0.40
CA ASP A 10 7.96 -0.71 0.00
C ASP A 10 8.19 0.75 0.36
N ILE A 11 8.33 1.03 1.66
CA ILE A 11 8.57 2.40 2.12
C ILE A 11 10.07 2.59 2.33
N GLY A 12 10.71 3.19 1.33
CA GLY A 12 12.13 3.53 1.39
C GLY A 12 12.35 4.90 2.02
N SER A 13 13.61 5.28 2.18
CA SER A 13 13.96 6.54 2.82
C SER A 13 13.62 7.76 1.96
N THR A 14 13.64 7.62 0.65
CA THR A 14 13.37 8.75 -0.28
C THR A 14 12.15 8.54 -1.14
N ALA A 15 11.82 7.29 -1.46
CA ALA A 15 10.67 6.98 -2.32
C ALA A 15 9.98 5.73 -1.82
N SER A 16 8.68 5.68 -2.00
CA SER A 16 7.85 4.55 -1.59
C SER A 16 7.13 4.00 -2.80
N LYS A 17 7.21 2.70 -2.99
CA LYS A 17 6.65 2.01 -4.15
C LYS A 17 5.47 1.14 -3.72
N THR A 18 4.40 1.20 -4.50
CA THR A 18 3.22 0.36 -4.27
C THR A 18 2.91 -0.41 -5.54
N VAL A 19 2.68 -1.70 -5.37
CA VAL A 19 2.32 -2.60 -6.48
C VAL A 19 1.05 -3.34 -6.08
N VAL A 20 0.08 -3.35 -6.99
CA VAL A 20 -1.17 -4.07 -6.79
C VAL A 20 -1.27 -5.15 -7.87
N THR A 21 -1.63 -6.35 -7.45
CA THR A 21 -1.92 -7.47 -8.35
C THR A 21 -3.24 -8.11 -7.94
N GLY A 22 -3.64 -9.11 -8.68
CA GLY A 22 -4.93 -9.78 -8.48
C GLY A 22 -5.91 -9.34 -9.53
N ASP A 23 -7.10 -8.94 -9.11
CA ASP A 23 -8.15 -8.53 -10.05
C ASP A 23 -7.88 -7.18 -10.72
N LYS A 24 -6.92 -6.44 -10.22
CA LYS A 24 -6.48 -5.19 -10.82
C LYS A 24 -4.97 -5.10 -10.68
N GLU A 25 -4.30 -4.67 -11.73
CA GLU A 25 -2.85 -4.49 -11.70
C GLU A 25 -2.52 -3.02 -11.86
N MET A 26 -1.75 -2.49 -10.93
CA MET A 26 -1.27 -1.12 -10.99
C MET A 26 -0.04 -0.96 -10.14
N LYS A 27 0.71 0.08 -10.37
CA LYS A 27 1.84 0.44 -9.53
C LYS A 27 2.02 1.94 -9.55
N PHE A 28 2.52 2.47 -8.47
CA PHE A 28 2.87 3.89 -8.39
C PHE A 28 3.99 4.10 -7.39
N VAL A 29 4.65 5.23 -7.52
CA VAL A 29 5.74 5.63 -6.64
C VAL A 29 5.40 7.01 -6.09
N LEU A 30 5.55 7.17 -4.79
CA LEU A 30 5.37 8.46 -4.12
C LEU A 30 6.67 8.83 -3.42
N PRO A 31 7.00 10.13 -3.34
CA PRO A 31 8.09 10.54 -2.49
C PRO A 31 7.76 10.16 -1.04
N THR A 32 8.72 9.62 -0.32
CA THR A 32 8.54 9.40 1.11
C THR A 32 8.59 10.76 1.79
N GLY A 33 7.51 11.11 2.49
CA GLY A 33 7.41 12.41 3.12
C GLY A 33 8.15 12.50 4.45
N TRP A 34 7.71 13.45 5.27
CA TRP A 34 8.31 13.70 6.58
C TRP A 34 8.26 12.48 7.49
N SER A 35 7.23 11.65 7.36
CA SER A 35 7.13 10.46 8.16
C SER A 35 6.60 9.30 7.32
N SER A 36 7.07 8.12 7.64
CA SER A 36 6.60 6.89 6.99
C SER A 36 5.10 6.68 7.25
N LYS A 37 4.63 7.13 8.41
CA LYS A 37 3.22 7.02 8.77
C LYS A 37 2.34 7.85 7.84
N GLU A 38 2.74 9.08 7.55
CA GLU A 38 2.00 9.92 6.60
C GLU A 38 2.02 9.33 5.21
N THR A 39 3.17 8.81 4.79
CA THR A 39 3.30 8.16 3.49
C THR A 39 2.40 6.94 3.40
N ALA A 40 2.36 6.11 4.43
CA ALA A 40 1.49 4.94 4.46
C ALA A 40 0.02 5.35 4.37
N SER A 41 -0.37 6.41 5.05
CA SER A 41 -1.73 6.94 4.99
C SER A 41 -2.09 7.45 3.61
N GLU A 42 -1.16 8.13 2.94
CA GLU A 42 -1.37 8.63 1.58
C GLU A 42 -1.53 7.49 0.59
N ILE A 43 -0.74 6.43 0.76
CA ILE A 43 -0.84 5.24 -0.08
C ILE A 43 -2.24 4.61 0.08
N ALA A 44 -2.71 4.49 1.32
CA ALA A 44 -4.05 3.94 1.58
C ALA A 44 -5.14 4.77 0.93
N SER A 45 -5.03 6.10 1.00
CA SER A 45 -5.96 7.01 0.34
C SER A 45 -5.98 6.83 -1.17
N ARG A 46 -4.80 6.71 -1.76
CA ARG A 46 -4.69 6.50 -3.21
C ARG A 46 -5.33 5.18 -3.64
N LEU A 47 -5.10 4.14 -2.86
CA LEU A 47 -5.70 2.83 -3.16
C LEU A 47 -7.21 2.90 -3.03
N LEU A 48 -7.71 3.59 -2.03
CA LEU A 48 -9.15 3.75 -1.86
C LEU A 48 -9.78 4.49 -3.04
N ASP A 49 -9.10 5.52 -3.56
CA ASP A 49 -9.57 6.23 -4.75
C ASP A 49 -9.68 5.32 -5.96
N GLU A 50 -8.92 4.24 -5.99
CA GLU A 50 -8.96 3.25 -7.06
C GLU A 50 -9.91 2.09 -6.74
N GLY A 51 -10.68 2.21 -5.67
CA GLY A 51 -11.62 1.18 -5.27
C GLY A 51 -11.02 0.05 -4.44
N ILE A 52 -9.80 0.24 -3.92
CA ILE A 52 -9.10 -0.77 -3.13
C ILE A 52 -9.03 -0.32 -1.68
N ASP A 53 -9.86 -0.93 -0.83
CA ASP A 53 -9.88 -0.62 0.60
C ASP A 53 -8.90 -1.55 1.31
N VAL A 54 -7.79 -0.98 1.78
CA VAL A 54 -6.72 -1.76 2.43
C VAL A 54 -7.18 -2.48 3.70
N LYS A 55 -8.30 -2.06 4.28
CA LYS A 55 -8.87 -2.72 5.46
C LYS A 55 -9.98 -3.71 5.09
N GLY A 56 -10.24 -3.86 3.81
CA GLY A 56 -11.27 -4.77 3.32
C GLY A 56 -10.83 -6.22 3.35
N GLU A 57 -11.80 -7.12 3.46
CA GLU A 57 -11.53 -8.57 3.53
C GLU A 57 -10.89 -9.11 2.26
N ALA A 58 -11.13 -8.46 1.14
CA ALA A 58 -10.64 -8.93 -0.15
C ALA A 58 -9.24 -8.40 -0.49
N VAL A 59 -8.60 -7.71 0.44
CA VAL A 59 -7.29 -7.10 0.20
C VAL A 59 -6.28 -7.68 1.19
N ARG A 60 -5.12 -8.07 0.67
CA ARG A 60 -3.98 -8.52 1.48
C ARG A 60 -2.81 -7.59 1.22
N VAL A 61 -2.21 -7.11 2.28
CA VAL A 61 -1.15 -6.11 2.21
C VAL A 61 0.13 -6.66 2.82
N ALA A 62 1.22 -6.58 2.07
CA ALA A 62 2.56 -6.88 2.57
C ALA A 62 3.39 -5.60 2.52
N ALA A 63 4.09 -5.30 3.59
CA ALA A 63 4.91 -4.11 3.68
C ALA A 63 6.37 -4.50 3.89
N THR A 64 7.27 -3.75 3.25
CA THR A 64 8.69 -3.95 3.37
C THR A 64 9.38 -2.59 3.37
N GLY A 65 10.71 -2.59 3.49
CA GLY A 65 11.50 -1.37 3.45
C GLY A 65 11.73 -0.77 4.82
N TYR A 66 12.43 0.34 4.82
CA TYR A 66 12.86 1.03 6.03
C TYR A 66 11.69 1.47 6.90
N GLY A 67 10.61 1.94 6.26
CA GLY A 67 9.44 2.45 6.96
C GLY A 67 8.29 1.46 7.10
N ARG A 68 8.52 0.16 6.89
CA ARG A 68 7.44 -0.84 6.88
C ARG A 68 6.61 -0.88 8.16
N VAL A 69 7.21 -0.56 9.29
CA VAL A 69 6.52 -0.58 10.60
C VAL A 69 5.38 0.43 10.66
N ALA A 70 5.44 1.47 9.85
CA ALA A 70 4.42 2.50 9.82
C ALA A 70 3.16 2.09 9.04
N VAL A 71 3.22 0.96 8.32
CA VAL A 71 2.07 0.47 7.54
C VAL A 71 1.22 -0.41 8.46
N ASP A 72 0.38 0.24 9.25
CA ASP A 72 -0.39 -0.45 10.29
C ASP A 72 -1.52 -1.33 9.74
N TYR A 73 -1.86 -1.17 8.48
CA TYR A 73 -2.86 -2.00 7.79
C TYR A 73 -2.24 -3.19 7.05
N ALA A 74 -0.94 -3.40 7.20
CA ALA A 74 -0.27 -4.53 6.56
C ALA A 74 -0.60 -5.83 7.29
N ASP A 75 -0.79 -6.89 6.52
CA ASP A 75 -1.01 -8.25 7.03
C ASP A 75 0.32 -8.96 7.31
N PHE A 76 1.36 -8.53 6.62
CA PHE A 76 2.68 -9.15 6.69
C PHE A 76 3.79 -8.12 6.82
#